data_e8681ef662d46a2fc6d55346f7611944
#
_entry.id   e8681ef662d46a2fc6d55346f7611944
#
_cell.length_a   1.000
_cell.length_b   1.000
_cell.length_c   1.000
_cell.angle_alpha   90.00
_cell.angle_beta   90.00
_cell.angle_gamma   90.00
#
_symmetry.space_group_name_H-M   'P 1'
#
loop_
_entity.id
_entity.type
_entity.pdbx_description
1 polymer ?
#
loop_
_entity_poly.entity_id
_entity_poly.type
_entity_poly.pdbx_seq_one_letter_code
_entity_poly.pdbx_strand_id
1 'polypeptide(L)'
;MKIQPTLTSTKMKNMSNFFETTKDVDRILQNLMLASGQKIMPEKTLIIFDEVQDCPNVINSMKYFCENAPLYHVACAGSLLGIALTKPSSFPVGKVNFMQIDPMTFNEFLLANDDENLAQYLEQVDTLEPIPDAFFNPLYEKLKMYYVTGGMPESVLMWTEARDVSAMQEALSGIIGAYERDFAKHPNLSEFPKISMIWKSVPSQLARENKKFIYKVVKEGARAREYEDALQWLVDARLVHKNLSQLSSWPADCSLR
;
A
#
# COMPACT_ATOMS: atom_id res chain seq x y z
N MET A 1 -14.99 -5.07 19.98
CA MET A 1 -14.16 -3.86 19.98
C MET A 1 -14.91 -2.77 19.24
N LYS A 2 -15.25 -1.63 19.85
CA LYS A 2 -15.86 -0.53 19.09
C LYS A 2 -14.74 0.28 18.48
N ILE A 3 -14.63 0.27 17.16
CA ILE A 3 -13.74 1.16 16.41
C ILE A 3 -14.30 2.58 16.55
N GLN A 4 -13.53 3.49 17.11
CA GLN A 4 -13.87 4.92 17.21
C GLN A 4 -12.65 5.77 16.84
N PRO A 5 -12.84 7.03 16.57
CA PRO A 5 -12.86 7.65 15.27
C PRO A 5 -11.47 7.85 14.69
N THR A 6 -11.41 7.77 13.38
CA THR A 6 -10.25 8.18 12.56
C THR A 6 -10.03 9.69 12.71
N LEU A 7 -8.85 10.09 13.14
CA LEU A 7 -8.42 11.49 13.09
C LEU A 7 -7.75 11.72 11.73
N THR A 8 -8.49 12.30 10.79
CA THR A 8 -8.00 12.55 9.42
C THR A 8 -6.98 13.70 9.36
N SER A 9 -6.18 13.75 8.30
CA SER A 9 -5.06 14.67 8.08
C SER A 9 -5.38 16.16 8.32
N THR A 10 -6.56 16.64 7.92
CA THR A 10 -6.97 18.03 8.14
C THR A 10 -7.15 18.34 9.64
N LYS A 11 -7.66 17.40 10.41
CA LYS A 11 -7.73 17.51 11.87
C LYS A 11 -6.35 17.33 12.50
N MET A 12 -5.49 16.49 11.93
CA MET A 12 -4.13 16.26 12.39
C MET A 12 -3.23 17.51 12.33
N LYS A 13 -3.31 18.32 11.25
CA LYS A 13 -2.56 19.57 11.15
C LYS A 13 -2.89 20.54 12.29
N ASN A 14 -4.15 20.62 12.71
CA ASN A 14 -4.58 21.42 13.83
C ASN A 14 -4.17 20.83 15.19
N MET A 15 -3.85 19.53 15.24
CA MET A 15 -3.49 18.81 16.46
C MET A 15 -1.98 18.53 16.57
N SER A 16 -1.17 18.87 15.55
CA SER A 16 0.29 18.67 15.54
C SER A 16 0.96 19.29 16.78
N ASN A 17 0.49 20.44 17.20
CA ASN A 17 0.99 21.14 18.38
C ASN A 17 0.88 20.30 19.67
N PHE A 18 -0.08 19.36 19.76
CA PHE A 18 -0.21 18.49 20.94
C PHE A 18 1.00 17.54 21.09
N PHE A 19 1.60 17.13 19.97
CA PHE A 19 2.76 16.25 19.92
C PHE A 19 4.10 17.01 19.93
N GLU A 20 4.08 18.31 19.66
CA GLU A 20 5.25 19.20 19.72
C GLU A 20 5.51 19.68 21.14
N THR A 21 4.44 20.06 21.83
CA THR A 21 4.53 20.73 23.15
C THR A 21 4.81 19.78 24.30
N THR A 22 4.45 18.49 24.17
CA THR A 22 4.64 17.52 25.24
C THR A 22 4.93 16.11 24.71
N LYS A 23 5.63 15.30 25.52
CA LYS A 23 5.82 13.87 25.34
C LYS A 23 5.02 13.05 26.38
N ASP A 24 4.29 13.72 27.24
CA ASP A 24 3.37 13.13 28.20
C ASP A 24 2.12 12.62 27.49
N VAL A 25 1.94 11.29 27.49
CA VAL A 25 0.86 10.62 26.79
C VAL A 25 -0.51 10.95 27.39
N ASP A 26 -0.60 11.08 28.71
CA ASP A 26 -1.88 11.41 29.36
C ASP A 26 -2.36 12.80 28.95
N ARG A 27 -1.45 13.76 28.85
CA ARG A 27 -1.75 15.10 28.37
C ARG A 27 -2.12 15.11 26.87
N ILE A 28 -1.43 14.30 26.05
CA ILE A 28 -1.79 14.14 24.64
C ILE A 28 -3.20 13.56 24.52
N LEU A 29 -3.52 12.51 25.28
CA LEU A 29 -4.85 11.88 25.28
C LEU A 29 -5.95 12.84 25.73
N GLN A 30 -5.71 13.64 26.76
CA GLN A 30 -6.65 14.67 27.21
C GLN A 30 -6.92 15.70 26.11
N ASN A 31 -5.88 16.19 25.45
CA ASN A 31 -6.02 17.13 24.34
C ASN A 31 -6.79 16.52 23.16
N LEU A 32 -6.52 15.26 22.83
CA LEU A 32 -7.23 14.55 21.78
C LEU A 32 -8.71 14.34 22.11
N MET A 33 -9.04 14.00 23.36
CA MET A 33 -10.43 13.88 23.83
C MET A 33 -11.16 15.21 23.73
N LEU A 34 -10.55 16.30 24.18
CA LEU A 34 -11.13 17.65 24.12
C LEU A 34 -11.36 18.12 22.67
N ALA A 35 -10.36 17.90 21.82
CA ALA A 35 -10.42 18.35 20.43
C ALA A 35 -11.37 17.52 19.55
N SER A 36 -11.50 16.21 19.84
CA SER A 36 -12.39 15.31 19.12
C SER A 36 -13.82 15.28 19.65
N GLY A 37 -14.02 15.73 20.90
CA GLY A 37 -15.29 15.57 21.63
C GLY A 37 -15.61 14.11 21.99
N GLN A 38 -14.61 13.20 21.90
CA GLN A 38 -14.83 11.77 22.08
C GLN A 38 -14.03 11.24 23.26
N LYS A 39 -14.63 10.28 23.97
CA LYS A 39 -13.98 9.63 25.10
C LYS A 39 -13.06 8.53 24.60
N ILE A 40 -11.78 8.62 24.94
CA ILE A 40 -10.76 7.60 24.66
C ILE A 40 -10.60 6.74 25.90
N MET A 41 -10.88 5.45 25.80
CA MET A 41 -10.83 4.52 26.92
C MET A 41 -9.76 3.45 26.65
N PRO A 42 -8.91 3.12 27.67
CA PRO A 42 -7.94 2.04 27.51
C PRO A 42 -8.64 0.73 27.17
N GLU A 43 -7.99 -0.13 26.40
CA GLU A 43 -8.43 -1.44 25.92
C GLU A 43 -9.72 -1.45 25.06
N LYS A 44 -10.45 -0.34 24.99
CA LYS A 44 -11.75 -0.26 24.30
C LYS A 44 -11.75 0.64 23.06
N THR A 45 -10.82 1.59 23.00
CA THR A 45 -10.74 2.56 21.89
C THR A 45 -9.50 2.31 21.07
N LEU A 46 -9.67 2.19 19.75
CA LEU A 46 -8.58 2.26 18.80
C LEU A 46 -8.42 3.72 18.33
N ILE A 47 -7.25 4.28 18.54
CA ILE A 47 -6.87 5.61 18.05
C ILE A 47 -6.21 5.41 16.69
N ILE A 48 -6.72 6.07 15.66
CA ILE A 48 -6.16 6.00 14.31
C ILE A 48 -5.64 7.40 13.94
N PHE A 49 -4.34 7.50 13.69
CA PHE A 49 -3.72 8.68 13.10
C PHE A 49 -3.49 8.43 11.61
N ASP A 50 -4.18 9.20 10.78
CA ASP A 50 -4.11 9.07 9.32
C ASP A 50 -3.20 10.15 8.73
N GLU A 51 -2.52 9.82 7.61
CA GLU A 51 -1.56 10.70 6.92
C GLU A 51 -0.44 11.20 7.85
N VAL A 52 0.11 10.30 8.67
CA VAL A 52 1.11 10.65 9.70
C VAL A 52 2.42 11.20 9.14
N GLN A 53 2.71 11.01 7.84
CA GLN A 53 3.85 11.64 7.17
C GLN A 53 3.78 13.17 7.18
N ASP A 54 2.57 13.74 7.27
CA ASP A 54 2.35 15.18 7.40
C ASP A 54 2.64 15.70 8.82
N CYS A 55 2.77 14.79 9.80
CA CYS A 55 3.04 15.13 11.20
C CYS A 55 4.07 14.19 11.84
N PRO A 56 5.37 14.32 11.56
CA PRO A 56 6.43 13.43 12.05
C PRO A 56 6.47 13.28 13.56
N ASN A 57 6.01 14.28 14.31
CA ASN A 57 5.96 14.24 15.77
C ASN A 57 4.99 13.18 16.32
N VAL A 58 3.96 12.81 15.55
CA VAL A 58 3.07 11.69 15.89
C VAL A 58 3.86 10.39 15.86
N ILE A 59 4.62 10.14 14.79
CA ILE A 59 5.46 8.93 14.65
C ILE A 59 6.44 8.83 15.81
N ASN A 60 7.13 9.93 16.12
CA ASN A 60 8.08 10.00 17.24
C ASN A 60 7.41 9.72 18.61
N SER A 61 6.13 10.06 18.74
CA SER A 61 5.38 9.87 19.99
C SER A 61 4.95 8.42 20.21
N MET A 62 4.96 7.57 19.18
CA MET A 62 4.60 6.15 19.31
C MET A 62 5.46 5.40 20.31
N LYS A 63 6.72 5.81 20.47
CA LYS A 63 7.59 5.28 21.52
C LYS A 63 6.96 5.46 22.91
N TYR A 64 6.47 6.66 23.20
CA TYR A 64 5.92 7.00 24.50
C TYR A 64 4.56 6.33 24.74
N PHE A 65 3.74 6.16 23.72
CA PHE A 65 2.52 5.35 23.82
C PHE A 65 2.84 3.90 24.15
N CYS A 66 3.82 3.30 23.50
CA CYS A 66 4.25 1.94 23.78
C CYS A 66 4.80 1.77 25.21
N GLU A 67 5.60 2.72 25.69
CA GLU A 67 6.29 2.62 26.98
C GLU A 67 5.41 3.02 28.17
N ASN A 68 4.60 4.08 28.03
CA ASN A 68 3.89 4.71 29.16
C ASN A 68 2.37 4.48 29.13
N ALA A 69 1.81 4.02 28.01
CA ALA A 69 0.37 3.84 27.86
C ALA A 69 0.02 2.56 27.06
N PRO A 70 0.53 1.37 27.46
CA PRO A 70 0.39 0.13 26.67
C PRO A 70 -1.05 -0.37 26.55
N LEU A 71 -1.97 0.14 27.37
CA LEU A 71 -3.39 -0.22 27.31
C LEU A 71 -4.16 0.54 26.21
N TYR A 72 -3.55 1.53 25.57
CA TYR A 72 -4.16 2.26 24.46
C TYR A 72 -3.72 1.69 23.12
N HIS A 73 -4.69 1.27 22.31
CA HIS A 73 -4.44 0.76 20.98
C HIS A 73 -4.30 1.93 20.01
N VAL A 74 -3.14 2.01 19.35
CA VAL A 74 -2.84 3.09 18.40
C VAL A 74 -2.44 2.49 17.06
N ALA A 75 -3.02 3.00 15.98
CA ALA A 75 -2.63 2.70 14.61
C ALA A 75 -2.28 4.01 13.88
N CYS A 76 -1.21 3.96 13.10
CA CYS A 76 -0.79 5.06 12.24
C CYS A 76 -0.89 4.61 10.78
N ALA A 77 -1.54 5.41 9.94
CA ALA A 77 -1.63 5.18 8.51
C ALA A 77 -0.96 6.31 7.73
N GLY A 78 -0.42 5.99 6.56
CA GLY A 78 0.15 6.97 5.66
C GLY A 78 0.48 6.37 4.31
N SER A 79 0.09 7.04 3.23
CA SER A 79 0.24 6.55 1.85
C SER A 79 1.69 6.52 1.37
N LEU A 80 2.56 7.36 1.93
CA LEU A 80 3.99 7.48 1.59
C LEU A 80 4.88 7.21 2.81
N LEU A 81 4.42 6.36 3.72
CA LEU A 81 5.12 6.12 4.98
C LEU A 81 6.52 5.54 4.75
N GLY A 82 6.70 4.66 3.76
CA GLY A 82 8.01 4.14 3.37
C GLY A 82 9.02 5.23 3.04
N ILE A 83 8.59 6.26 2.30
CA ILE A 83 9.43 7.41 1.94
C ILE A 83 9.67 8.33 3.15
N ALA A 84 8.64 8.55 3.97
CA ALA A 84 8.77 9.39 5.17
C ALA A 84 9.79 8.82 6.17
N LEU A 85 9.89 7.49 6.24
CA LEU A 85 10.80 6.77 7.14
C LEU A 85 12.26 6.77 6.68
N THR A 86 12.55 7.08 5.41
CA THR A 86 13.93 7.21 4.93
C THR A 86 14.60 8.51 5.39
N LYS A 87 13.82 9.49 5.88
CA LYS A 87 14.39 10.71 6.44
C LYS A 87 15.01 10.43 7.81
N PRO A 88 16.14 11.08 8.16
CA PRO A 88 16.75 10.94 9.48
C PRO A 88 15.85 11.58 10.55
N SER A 89 14.87 10.83 11.00
CA SER A 89 14.05 11.14 12.17
C SER A 89 14.24 10.03 13.20
N SER A 90 14.02 10.32 14.47
CA SER A 90 14.10 9.33 15.56
C SER A 90 12.93 8.35 15.47
N PHE A 91 12.98 7.45 14.48
CA PHE A 91 11.96 6.42 14.34
C PHE A 91 11.98 5.47 15.56
N PRO A 92 10.83 5.10 16.12
CA PRO A 92 10.75 4.27 17.32
C PRO A 92 11.01 2.78 17.02
N VAL A 93 12.26 2.44 16.69
CA VAL A 93 12.69 1.07 16.39
C VAL A 93 12.33 0.13 17.53
N GLY A 94 11.71 -1.01 17.20
CA GLY A 94 11.32 -2.03 18.18
C GLY A 94 10.13 -1.67 19.07
N LYS A 95 9.46 -0.53 18.82
CA LYS A 95 8.29 -0.05 19.59
C LYS A 95 7.01 0.01 18.76
N VAL A 96 7.11 -0.27 17.47
CA VAL A 96 5.98 -0.30 16.52
C VAL A 96 6.09 -1.55 15.67
N ASN A 97 4.94 -2.09 15.30
CA ASN A 97 4.82 -3.16 14.31
C ASN A 97 4.32 -2.56 13.00
N PHE A 98 4.89 -3.00 11.89
CA PHE A 98 4.43 -2.59 10.57
C PHE A 98 3.39 -3.57 10.06
N MET A 99 2.30 -3.02 9.50
CA MET A 99 1.34 -3.76 8.72
C MET A 99 1.32 -3.14 7.33
N GLN A 100 1.54 -3.98 6.33
CA GLN A 100 1.41 -3.58 4.94
C GLN A 100 0.00 -3.90 4.48
N ILE A 101 -0.63 -2.95 3.79
CA ILE A 101 -1.91 -3.14 3.11
C ILE A 101 -1.60 -3.03 1.62
N ASP A 102 -1.73 -4.16 0.93
CA ASP A 102 -1.55 -4.28 -0.51
C ASP A 102 -2.92 -4.33 -1.21
N PRO A 103 -2.99 -4.14 -2.54
CA PRO A 103 -4.20 -4.47 -3.29
C PRO A 103 -4.64 -5.90 -3.03
N MET A 104 -5.95 -6.15 -3.13
CA MET A 104 -6.54 -7.47 -2.91
C MET A 104 -5.88 -8.53 -3.79
N THR A 105 -5.57 -9.66 -3.20
CA THR A 105 -5.12 -10.87 -3.94
C THR A 105 -6.28 -11.47 -4.71
N PHE A 106 -5.99 -12.41 -5.62
CA PHE A 106 -7.05 -13.13 -6.34
C PHE A 106 -7.96 -13.92 -5.40
N ASN A 107 -7.40 -14.49 -4.33
CA ASN A 107 -8.20 -15.19 -3.33
C ASN A 107 -9.18 -14.24 -2.59
N GLU A 108 -8.70 -13.08 -2.18
CA GLU A 108 -9.56 -12.05 -1.57
C GLU A 108 -10.62 -11.51 -2.55
N PHE A 109 -10.29 -11.42 -3.84
CA PHE A 109 -11.26 -11.08 -4.88
C PHE A 109 -12.35 -12.16 -5.03
N LEU A 110 -12.01 -13.44 -4.95
CA LEU A 110 -13.00 -14.52 -4.94
C LEU A 110 -13.93 -14.39 -3.73
N LEU A 111 -13.37 -14.17 -2.53
CA LEU A 111 -14.17 -13.97 -1.31
C LEU A 111 -15.11 -12.74 -1.43
N ALA A 112 -14.64 -11.64 -2.00
CA ALA A 112 -15.46 -10.44 -2.26
C ALA A 112 -16.57 -10.66 -3.29
N ASN A 113 -16.50 -11.73 -4.08
CA ASN A 113 -17.52 -12.14 -5.06
C ASN A 113 -18.41 -13.29 -4.57
N ASP A 114 -18.40 -13.62 -3.28
CA ASP A 114 -19.16 -14.72 -2.66
C ASP A 114 -18.77 -16.10 -3.21
N ASP A 115 -17.51 -16.26 -3.69
CA ASP A 115 -16.98 -17.49 -4.27
C ASP A 115 -16.10 -18.26 -3.25
N GLU A 116 -16.53 -18.38 -1.99
CA GLU A 116 -15.75 -19.00 -0.90
C GLU A 116 -15.30 -20.43 -1.23
N ASN A 117 -16.13 -21.21 -1.93
CA ASN A 117 -15.78 -22.58 -2.31
C ASN A 117 -14.58 -22.62 -3.27
N LEU A 118 -14.52 -21.69 -4.23
CA LEU A 118 -13.40 -21.58 -5.16
C LEU A 118 -12.14 -21.06 -4.46
N ALA A 119 -12.30 -20.11 -3.53
CA ALA A 119 -11.21 -19.58 -2.72
C ALA A 119 -10.59 -20.70 -1.86
N GLN A 120 -11.40 -21.48 -1.14
CA GLN A 120 -10.95 -22.60 -0.33
C GLN A 120 -10.30 -23.69 -1.17
N TYR A 121 -10.86 -24.00 -2.35
CA TYR A 121 -10.26 -24.95 -3.26
C TYR A 121 -8.86 -24.48 -3.70
N LEU A 122 -8.72 -23.22 -4.08
CA LEU A 122 -7.44 -22.66 -4.52
C LEU A 122 -6.36 -22.69 -3.43
N GLU A 123 -6.74 -22.47 -2.17
CA GLU A 123 -5.82 -22.58 -1.02
C GLU A 123 -5.31 -24.02 -0.76
N GLN A 124 -6.07 -25.03 -1.19
CA GLN A 124 -5.71 -26.43 -1.02
C GLN A 124 -4.88 -27.00 -2.18
N VAL A 125 -4.75 -26.24 -3.29
CA VAL A 125 -3.93 -26.64 -4.44
C VAL A 125 -2.46 -26.46 -4.11
N ASP A 126 -1.79 -27.55 -3.76
CA ASP A 126 -0.36 -27.59 -3.41
C ASP A 126 0.48 -28.43 -4.39
N THR A 127 -0.16 -29.04 -5.39
CA THR A 127 0.46 -29.95 -6.35
C THR A 127 0.57 -29.34 -7.74
N LEU A 128 1.47 -29.92 -8.56
CA LEU A 128 1.59 -29.57 -10.00
C LEU A 128 0.56 -30.34 -10.87
N GLU A 129 -0.40 -31.01 -10.26
CA GLU A 129 -1.45 -31.69 -10.99
C GLU A 129 -2.42 -30.69 -11.64
N PRO A 130 -2.91 -30.97 -12.85
CA PRO A 130 -3.88 -30.11 -13.52
C PRO A 130 -5.15 -29.97 -12.69
N ILE A 131 -5.63 -28.74 -12.55
CA ILE A 131 -6.94 -28.46 -11.94
C ILE A 131 -8.04 -29.06 -12.84
N PRO A 132 -8.97 -29.85 -12.29
CA PRO A 132 -10.10 -30.35 -13.05
C PRO A 132 -10.92 -29.24 -13.73
N ASP A 133 -11.37 -29.45 -14.96
CA ASP A 133 -12.09 -28.45 -15.76
C ASP A 133 -13.32 -27.85 -15.03
N ALA A 134 -13.96 -28.64 -14.19
CA ALA A 134 -15.09 -28.18 -13.37
C ALA A 134 -14.74 -27.02 -12.44
N PHE A 135 -13.50 -26.93 -11.97
CA PHE A 135 -13.00 -25.84 -11.12
C PHE A 135 -12.15 -24.86 -11.92
N PHE A 136 -11.39 -25.36 -12.91
CA PHE A 136 -10.51 -24.51 -13.72
C PHE A 136 -11.30 -23.45 -14.50
N ASN A 137 -12.37 -23.84 -15.19
CA ASN A 137 -13.13 -22.91 -16.00
C ASN A 137 -13.74 -21.76 -15.19
N PRO A 138 -14.45 -21.99 -14.07
CA PRO A 138 -14.91 -20.91 -13.21
C PRO A 138 -13.78 -20.01 -12.67
N LEU A 139 -12.68 -20.60 -12.20
CA LEU A 139 -11.52 -19.86 -11.72
C LEU A 139 -10.90 -18.99 -12.82
N TYR A 140 -10.80 -19.52 -14.04
CA TYR A 140 -10.24 -18.80 -15.18
C TYR A 140 -11.10 -17.59 -15.58
N GLU A 141 -12.43 -17.74 -15.59
CA GLU A 141 -13.33 -16.59 -15.86
C GLU A 141 -13.24 -15.54 -14.75
N LYS A 142 -13.13 -15.94 -13.48
CA LYS A 142 -12.92 -15.02 -12.37
C LYS A 142 -11.55 -14.34 -12.45
N LEU A 143 -10.51 -15.06 -12.85
CA LEU A 143 -9.17 -14.49 -13.05
C LEU A 143 -9.15 -13.42 -14.15
N LYS A 144 -9.85 -13.65 -15.27
CA LYS A 144 -10.00 -12.63 -16.31
C LYS A 144 -10.66 -11.37 -15.74
N MET A 145 -11.70 -11.54 -14.94
CA MET A 145 -12.38 -10.42 -14.32
C MET A 145 -11.47 -9.69 -13.33
N TYR A 146 -10.72 -10.43 -12.52
CA TYR A 146 -9.71 -9.86 -11.62
C TYR A 146 -8.65 -9.03 -12.37
N TYR A 147 -8.23 -9.45 -13.55
CA TYR A 147 -7.32 -8.65 -14.38
C TYR A 147 -7.96 -7.35 -14.91
N VAL A 148 -9.27 -7.32 -15.06
CA VAL A 148 -10.01 -6.13 -15.51
C VAL A 148 -10.31 -5.18 -14.34
N THR A 149 -10.75 -5.73 -13.20
CA THR A 149 -11.06 -4.93 -11.98
C THR A 149 -9.81 -4.47 -11.25
N GLY A 150 -8.70 -5.22 -11.37
CA GLY A 150 -7.55 -5.11 -10.49
C GLY A 150 -7.87 -5.53 -9.05
N GLY A 151 -6.92 -5.32 -8.14
CA GLY A 151 -7.08 -5.62 -6.72
C GLY A 151 -7.45 -4.39 -5.87
N MET A 152 -7.85 -3.28 -6.46
CA MET A 152 -8.21 -2.08 -5.70
C MET A 152 -9.62 -2.23 -5.12
N PRO A 153 -9.79 -2.13 -3.77
CA PRO A 153 -11.07 -2.42 -3.11
C PRO A 153 -12.25 -1.63 -3.67
N GLU A 154 -12.06 -0.34 -3.99
CA GLU A 154 -13.11 0.51 -4.57
C GLU A 154 -13.59 -0.02 -5.93
N SER A 155 -12.67 -0.40 -6.80
CA SER A 155 -12.99 -0.98 -8.11
C SER A 155 -13.70 -2.33 -7.97
N VAL A 156 -13.23 -3.19 -7.05
CA VAL A 156 -13.86 -4.49 -6.77
C VAL A 156 -15.27 -4.28 -6.21
N LEU A 157 -15.49 -3.30 -5.32
CA LEU A 157 -16.80 -2.98 -4.77
C LEU A 157 -17.79 -2.55 -5.87
N MET A 158 -17.38 -1.65 -6.78
CA MET A 158 -18.22 -1.23 -7.93
C MET A 158 -18.62 -2.43 -8.79
N TRP A 159 -17.72 -3.37 -8.97
CA TRP A 159 -18.00 -4.61 -9.69
C TRP A 159 -18.93 -5.55 -8.93
N THR A 160 -18.69 -5.79 -7.64
CA THR A 160 -19.47 -6.76 -6.85
C THR A 160 -20.92 -6.29 -6.62
N GLU A 161 -21.11 -5.00 -6.32
CA GLU A 161 -22.43 -4.44 -6.01
C GLU A 161 -23.27 -4.13 -7.26
N ALA A 162 -22.68 -3.45 -8.25
CA ALA A 162 -23.45 -2.90 -9.37
C ALA A 162 -23.19 -3.61 -10.71
N ARG A 163 -22.14 -4.43 -10.85
CA ARG A 163 -21.67 -4.98 -12.12
C ARG A 163 -21.45 -3.89 -13.19
N ASP A 164 -21.17 -2.68 -12.75
CA ASP A 164 -21.00 -1.51 -13.60
C ASP A 164 -19.54 -1.33 -14.00
N VAL A 165 -19.25 -1.72 -15.24
CA VAL A 165 -17.89 -1.60 -15.84
C VAL A 165 -17.47 -0.13 -15.96
N SER A 166 -18.41 0.78 -16.23
CA SER A 166 -18.11 2.20 -16.41
C SER A 166 -17.69 2.85 -15.08
N ALA A 167 -18.48 2.62 -14.02
CA ALA A 167 -18.15 3.09 -12.67
C ALA A 167 -16.83 2.51 -12.16
N MET A 168 -16.59 1.22 -12.42
CA MET A 168 -15.32 0.56 -12.10
C MET A 168 -14.12 1.22 -12.81
N GLN A 169 -14.23 1.50 -14.10
CA GLN A 169 -13.17 2.17 -14.86
C GLN A 169 -12.94 3.61 -14.40
N GLU A 170 -14.01 4.31 -14.01
CA GLU A 170 -13.90 5.65 -13.44
C GLU A 170 -13.14 5.62 -12.10
N ALA A 171 -13.46 4.67 -11.21
CA ALA A 171 -12.74 4.47 -9.96
C ALA A 171 -11.25 4.21 -10.19
N LEU A 172 -10.89 3.28 -11.10
CA LEU A 172 -9.48 3.00 -11.44
C LEU A 172 -8.77 4.23 -12.00
N SER A 173 -9.42 4.98 -12.90
CA SER A 173 -8.88 6.20 -13.48
C SER A 173 -8.67 7.27 -12.42
N GLY A 174 -9.61 7.39 -11.48
CA GLY A 174 -9.51 8.28 -10.32
C GLY A 174 -8.31 7.97 -9.44
N ILE A 175 -8.08 6.69 -9.15
CA ILE A 175 -6.93 6.19 -8.36
C ILE A 175 -5.61 6.50 -9.07
N ILE A 176 -5.49 6.21 -10.38
CA ILE A 176 -4.29 6.51 -11.18
C ILE A 176 -4.01 8.01 -11.15
N GLY A 177 -5.04 8.84 -11.38
CA GLY A 177 -4.90 10.28 -11.33
C GLY A 177 -4.54 10.82 -9.94
N ALA A 178 -4.95 10.15 -8.86
CA ALA A 178 -4.52 10.48 -7.49
C ALA A 178 -3.02 10.21 -7.30
N TYR A 179 -2.54 9.06 -7.74
CA TYR A 179 -1.10 8.74 -7.68
C TYR A 179 -0.25 9.73 -8.49
N GLU A 180 -0.68 10.10 -9.69
CA GLU A 180 0.03 11.09 -10.51
C GLU A 180 0.12 12.46 -9.83
N ARG A 181 -0.93 12.87 -9.11
CA ARG A 181 -0.89 14.10 -8.30
C ARG A 181 0.06 13.99 -7.10
N ASP A 182 0.16 12.79 -6.51
CA ASP A 182 1.06 12.56 -5.38
C ASP A 182 2.54 12.58 -5.76
N PHE A 183 2.88 12.36 -7.03
CA PHE A 183 4.26 12.54 -7.51
C PHE A 183 4.78 13.96 -7.29
N ALA A 184 3.90 14.96 -7.30
CA ALA A 184 4.26 16.35 -7.02
C ALA A 184 4.67 16.60 -5.55
N LYS A 185 4.39 15.65 -4.64
CA LYS A 185 4.84 15.68 -3.25
C LYS A 185 6.32 15.29 -3.09
N HIS A 186 6.99 14.88 -4.18
CA HIS A 186 8.41 14.53 -4.16
C HIS A 186 9.23 15.74 -3.69
N PRO A 187 10.17 15.57 -2.74
CA PRO A 187 10.94 16.68 -2.17
C PRO A 187 11.79 17.42 -3.20
N ASN A 188 12.22 16.73 -4.25
CA ASN A 188 12.98 17.32 -5.34
C ASN A 188 12.11 17.45 -6.59
N LEU A 189 11.67 18.66 -6.89
CA LEU A 189 10.83 18.96 -8.04
C LEU A 189 11.48 18.61 -9.40
N SER A 190 12.81 18.50 -9.47
CA SER A 190 13.51 18.11 -10.71
C SER A 190 13.32 16.63 -11.04
N GLU A 191 13.00 15.78 -10.07
CA GLU A 191 12.75 14.34 -10.24
C GLU A 191 11.31 14.04 -10.68
N PHE A 192 10.36 14.94 -10.40
CA PHE A 192 8.96 14.76 -10.77
C PHE A 192 8.75 14.38 -12.26
N PRO A 193 9.36 15.06 -13.23
CA PRO A 193 9.20 14.66 -14.64
C PRO A 193 9.73 13.26 -14.93
N LYS A 194 10.82 12.85 -14.28
CA LYS A 194 11.40 11.51 -14.49
C LYS A 194 10.50 10.42 -13.89
N ILE A 195 9.96 10.66 -12.68
CA ILE A 195 8.98 9.76 -12.02
C ILE A 195 7.78 9.58 -12.93
N SER A 196 7.19 10.68 -13.44
CA SER A 196 6.05 10.65 -14.33
C SER A 196 6.35 9.91 -15.65
N MET A 197 7.55 10.09 -16.23
CA MET A 197 7.96 9.39 -17.46
C MET A 197 8.09 7.88 -17.23
N ILE A 198 8.70 7.46 -16.12
CA ILE A 198 8.80 6.04 -15.74
C ILE A 198 7.40 5.47 -15.56
N TRP A 199 6.56 6.11 -14.75
CA TRP A 199 5.18 5.68 -14.49
C TRP A 199 4.41 5.43 -15.77
N LYS A 200 4.42 6.39 -16.69
CA LYS A 200 3.75 6.28 -18.00
C LYS A 200 4.34 5.19 -18.90
N SER A 201 5.59 4.80 -18.68
CA SER A 201 6.22 3.71 -19.45
C SER A 201 5.85 2.32 -18.95
N VAL A 202 5.38 2.18 -17.68
CA VAL A 202 5.11 0.89 -17.04
C VAL A 202 4.21 -0.03 -17.89
N PRO A 203 3.06 0.41 -18.42
CA PRO A 203 2.22 -0.46 -19.24
C PRO A 203 2.96 -1.00 -20.47
N SER A 204 3.73 -0.14 -21.16
CA SER A 204 4.53 -0.55 -22.32
C SER A 204 5.67 -1.50 -21.96
N GLN A 205 6.26 -1.35 -20.75
CA GLN A 205 7.28 -2.27 -20.24
C GLN A 205 6.69 -3.65 -19.96
N LEU A 206 5.53 -3.70 -19.31
CA LEU A 206 4.84 -4.94 -18.93
C LEU A 206 4.25 -5.70 -20.14
N ALA A 207 3.85 -4.98 -21.20
CA ALA A 207 3.31 -5.57 -22.42
C ALA A 207 4.34 -6.30 -23.28
N ARG A 208 5.65 -6.15 -22.99
CA ARG A 208 6.72 -6.80 -23.77
C ARG A 208 6.86 -8.27 -23.37
N GLU A 209 7.23 -9.12 -24.33
CA GLU A 209 7.55 -10.53 -24.06
C GLU A 209 8.68 -10.66 -23.02
N ASN A 210 9.75 -9.88 -23.23
CA ASN A 210 10.82 -9.78 -22.25
C ASN A 210 10.46 -8.74 -21.17
N LYS A 211 10.05 -9.19 -20.00
CA LYS A 211 9.64 -8.38 -18.85
C LYS A 211 10.79 -7.55 -18.24
N LYS A 212 11.95 -7.47 -18.90
CA LYS A 212 13.08 -6.68 -18.42
C LYS A 212 12.79 -5.18 -18.59
N PHE A 213 12.99 -4.39 -17.52
CA PHE A 213 12.87 -2.95 -17.58
C PHE A 213 13.94 -2.32 -18.48
N ILE A 214 13.53 -1.51 -19.45
CA ILE A 214 14.40 -0.90 -20.45
C ILE A 214 14.28 0.62 -20.40
N TYR A 215 15.32 1.31 -19.96
CA TYR A 215 15.32 2.77 -19.83
C TYR A 215 15.08 3.52 -21.16
N LYS A 216 15.51 2.96 -22.31
CA LYS A 216 15.22 3.54 -23.63
C LYS A 216 13.73 3.60 -23.98
N VAL A 217 12.88 2.80 -23.32
CA VAL A 217 11.41 2.87 -23.47
C VAL A 217 10.83 4.05 -22.71
N VAL A 218 11.50 4.49 -21.65
CA VAL A 218 11.09 5.69 -20.89
C VAL A 218 11.31 6.94 -21.75
N LYS A 219 12.49 7.04 -22.36
CA LYS A 219 12.88 8.12 -23.28
C LYS A 219 14.03 7.65 -24.15
N GLU A 220 14.04 8.05 -25.43
CA GLU A 220 15.15 7.79 -26.32
C GLU A 220 16.45 8.34 -25.73
N GLY A 221 17.52 7.50 -25.72
CA GLY A 221 18.79 7.86 -25.12
C GLY A 221 18.88 7.82 -23.60
N ALA A 222 17.80 7.49 -22.89
CA ALA A 222 17.79 7.41 -21.43
C ALA A 222 18.78 6.36 -20.90
N ARG A 223 19.50 6.72 -19.85
CA ARG A 223 20.48 5.86 -19.17
C ARG A 223 20.01 5.55 -17.74
N ALA A 224 20.37 4.37 -17.23
CA ALA A 224 20.00 3.93 -15.89
C ALA A 224 20.31 4.99 -14.82
N ARG A 225 21.54 5.50 -14.79
CA ARG A 225 22.01 6.50 -13.80
C ARG A 225 21.18 7.79 -13.74
N GLU A 226 20.38 8.08 -14.75
CA GLU A 226 19.56 9.32 -14.83
C GLU A 226 18.16 9.12 -14.26
N TYR A 227 17.70 7.87 -14.19
CA TYR A 227 16.34 7.50 -13.84
C TYR A 227 16.24 6.52 -12.67
N GLU A 228 17.38 6.02 -12.15
CA GLU A 228 17.39 4.98 -11.11
C GLU A 228 16.77 5.49 -9.81
N ASP A 229 17.07 6.73 -9.40
CA ASP A 229 16.50 7.34 -8.20
C ASP A 229 14.98 7.52 -8.34
N ALA A 230 14.51 7.92 -9.52
CA ALA A 230 13.09 8.07 -9.80
C ALA A 230 12.36 6.71 -9.82
N LEU A 231 12.99 5.66 -10.35
CA LEU A 231 12.46 4.31 -10.30
C LEU A 231 12.43 3.79 -8.85
N GLN A 232 13.51 4.03 -8.09
CA GLN A 232 13.58 3.61 -6.70
C GLN A 232 12.52 4.30 -5.86
N TRP A 233 12.24 5.58 -6.11
CA TRP A 233 11.16 6.29 -5.44
C TRP A 233 9.80 5.62 -5.67
N LEU A 234 9.48 5.20 -6.90
CA LEU A 234 8.24 4.47 -7.19
C LEU A 234 8.17 3.11 -6.48
N VAL A 235 9.32 2.45 -6.30
CA VAL A 235 9.43 1.20 -5.54
C VAL A 235 9.21 1.46 -4.05
N ASP A 236 9.83 2.50 -3.50
CA ASP A 236 9.69 2.88 -2.08
C ASP A 236 8.27 3.38 -1.76
N ALA A 237 7.62 4.03 -2.74
CA ALA A 237 6.20 4.38 -2.71
C ALA A 237 5.27 3.17 -2.89
N ARG A 238 5.82 1.98 -3.19
CA ARG A 238 5.10 0.72 -3.46
C ARG A 238 4.12 0.78 -4.63
N LEU A 239 4.34 1.69 -5.55
CA LEU A 239 3.56 1.81 -6.78
C LEU A 239 4.05 0.86 -7.87
N VAL A 240 5.29 0.40 -7.76
CA VAL A 240 5.94 -0.54 -8.68
C VAL A 240 6.70 -1.59 -7.88
N HIS A 241 6.58 -2.84 -8.28
CA HIS A 241 7.40 -3.94 -7.74
C HIS A 241 8.58 -4.22 -8.66
N LYS A 242 9.79 -4.14 -8.11
CA LYS A 242 11.03 -4.47 -8.82
C LYS A 242 11.38 -5.93 -8.57
N ASN A 243 11.14 -6.78 -9.55
CA ASN A 243 11.58 -8.17 -9.51
C ASN A 243 13.01 -8.26 -10.07
N LEU A 244 13.94 -8.73 -9.26
CA LEU A 244 15.30 -9.04 -9.69
C LEU A 244 15.33 -10.49 -10.17
N SER A 245 15.51 -10.72 -11.47
CA SER A 245 15.84 -12.04 -11.96
C SER A 245 17.25 -12.38 -11.51
N GLN A 246 17.39 -13.24 -10.53
CA GLN A 246 18.67 -13.84 -10.20
C GLN A 246 18.99 -14.87 -11.28
N LEU A 247 19.88 -14.51 -12.20
CA LEU A 247 20.61 -15.50 -12.99
C LEU A 247 21.64 -16.15 -12.05
N SER A 248 21.17 -16.87 -11.03
CA SER A 248 22.02 -17.86 -10.39
C SER A 248 22.22 -18.95 -11.41
N SER A 249 23.44 -19.17 -11.81
CA SER A 249 23.84 -20.45 -12.34
C SER A 249 23.37 -21.52 -11.32
N TRP A 250 22.23 -22.15 -11.61
CA TRP A 250 21.83 -23.36 -10.91
C TRP A 250 23.00 -24.33 -11.07
N PRO A 251 23.53 -24.92 -9.99
CA PRO A 251 24.56 -25.94 -10.14
C PRO A 251 24.02 -27.03 -11.07
N ALA A 252 24.75 -27.36 -12.10
CA ALA A 252 24.37 -28.29 -13.17
C ALA A 252 24.14 -29.75 -12.68
N ASP A 253 24.01 -29.97 -11.37
CA ASP A 253 23.96 -31.29 -10.72
C ASP A 253 22.66 -31.62 -10.00
N CYS A 254 21.54 -31.02 -10.37
CA CYS A 254 20.22 -31.59 -10.03
C CYS A 254 19.65 -32.33 -11.24
N SER A 255 20.26 -33.46 -11.57
CA SER A 255 19.58 -34.49 -12.36
C SER A 255 18.40 -35.02 -11.53
N LEU A 256 17.21 -34.61 -11.87
CA LEU A 256 15.98 -35.27 -11.45
C LEU A 256 16.05 -36.75 -11.90
N ARG A 257 16.23 -37.65 -10.97
CA ARG A 257 15.90 -39.09 -11.11
C ARG A 257 14.52 -39.33 -10.57
#